data_6eebe12c39817d3ffd25ade68fef8b38
#
_entry.id   6eebe12c39817d3ffd25ade68fef8b38
#
_cell.length_a   1.000
_cell.length_b   1.000
_cell.length_c   1.000
_cell.angle_alpha   90.00
_cell.angle_beta   90.00
_cell.angle_gamma   90.00
#
_symmetry.space_group_name_H-M   'P 1'
#
loop_
_entity.id
_entity.type
_entity.pdbx_description
1 polymer ?
#
loop_
_entity_poly.entity_id
_entity_poly.type
_entity_poly.pdbx_seq_one_letter_code
_entity_poly.pdbx_strand_id
1 'polypeptide(L)'
;ERGLLLKTVYLAWRVGELFGVQRDWTDHAAVAVYDRLALARTRTVSSDELLILIPRCLSRTALDGVLDIARRHGVAAFVATRGQLARRVIRERRPKAVVAVACERDMITGLHDVAGRVPVLGLTMQLPNGPCKDAALDIEKMEEFVKKYLGK
;
A
#
# COMPACT_ATOMS: atom_id res chain seq x y z
N GLU A 1 -7.70 -14.17 -14.84
CA GLU A 1 -7.10 -12.84 -15.09
C GLU A 1 -6.05 -12.45 -14.04
N ARG A 2 -6.19 -12.89 -12.76
CA ARG A 2 -5.27 -12.52 -11.64
C ARG A 2 -3.88 -13.12 -11.79
N GLY A 3 -3.78 -14.35 -12.30
CA GLY A 3 -2.50 -15.01 -12.57
C GLY A 3 -1.73 -14.42 -13.74
N LEU A 4 -2.41 -13.72 -14.65
CA LEU A 4 -1.78 -13.10 -15.82
C LEU A 4 -0.98 -11.86 -15.40
N LEU A 5 -1.55 -11.00 -14.54
CA LEU A 5 -0.88 -9.77 -14.08
C LEU A 5 0.40 -10.09 -13.28
N LEU A 6 0.37 -11.12 -12.44
CA LEU A 6 1.55 -11.57 -11.70
C LEU A 6 2.60 -12.19 -12.62
N LYS A 7 2.18 -12.94 -13.65
CA LYS A 7 3.10 -13.48 -14.66
C LYS A 7 3.75 -12.36 -15.49
N THR A 8 2.99 -11.29 -15.81
CA THR A 8 3.54 -10.14 -16.54
C THR A 8 4.54 -9.35 -15.69
N VAL A 9 4.30 -9.14 -14.39
CA VAL A 9 5.27 -8.51 -13.47
C VAL A 9 6.53 -9.37 -13.33
N TYR A 10 6.38 -10.69 -13.18
CA TYR A 10 7.53 -11.60 -13.11
C TYR A 10 8.33 -11.63 -14.42
N LEU A 11 7.65 -11.62 -15.57
CA LEU A 11 8.30 -11.53 -16.88
C LEU A 11 9.02 -10.20 -17.04
N ALA A 12 8.40 -9.09 -16.61
CA ALA A 12 9.02 -7.76 -16.63
C ALA A 12 10.30 -7.70 -15.78
N TRP A 13 10.33 -8.36 -14.61
CA TRP A 13 11.55 -8.49 -13.81
C TRP A 13 12.66 -9.21 -14.55
N ARG A 14 12.36 -10.37 -15.13
CA ARG A 14 13.37 -11.15 -15.88
C ARG A 14 13.91 -10.41 -17.10
N VAL A 15 13.03 -9.71 -17.81
CA VAL A 15 13.44 -8.89 -18.96
C VAL A 15 14.21 -7.65 -18.48
N GLY A 16 13.77 -7.00 -17.40
CA GLY A 16 14.47 -5.86 -16.82
C GLY A 16 15.89 -6.19 -16.35
N GLU A 17 16.09 -7.35 -15.71
CA GLU A 17 17.43 -7.84 -15.32
C GLU A 17 18.38 -8.00 -16.51
N LEU A 18 17.87 -8.43 -17.68
CA LEU A 18 18.65 -8.57 -18.91
C LEU A 18 19.10 -7.21 -19.48
N PHE A 19 18.35 -6.14 -19.22
CA PHE A 19 18.63 -4.77 -19.67
C PHE A 19 19.22 -3.88 -18.59
N GLY A 20 19.58 -4.43 -17.41
CA GLY A 20 20.16 -3.66 -16.30
C GLY A 20 19.19 -2.68 -15.64
N VAL A 21 17.88 -2.86 -15.82
CA VAL A 21 16.87 -2.06 -15.15
C VAL A 21 16.82 -2.42 -13.66
N GLN A 22 16.97 -1.42 -12.80
CA GLN A 22 16.95 -1.64 -11.36
C GLN A 22 15.58 -2.17 -10.93
N ARG A 23 15.58 -3.15 -10.05
CA ARG A 23 14.37 -3.83 -9.56
C ARG A 23 13.35 -2.88 -8.95
N ASP A 24 13.84 -1.83 -8.27
CA ASP A 24 13.00 -0.81 -7.64
C ASP A 24 12.09 -0.08 -8.63
N TRP A 25 12.54 0.17 -9.87
CA TRP A 25 11.72 0.80 -10.92
C TRP A 25 10.56 -0.09 -11.36
N THR A 26 10.81 -1.39 -11.50
CA THR A 26 9.76 -2.35 -11.88
C THR A 26 8.75 -2.53 -10.76
N ASP A 27 9.19 -2.52 -9.50
CA ASP A 27 8.33 -2.62 -8.33
C ASP A 27 7.45 -1.38 -8.18
N HIS A 28 8.03 -0.19 -8.37
CA HIS A 28 7.29 1.07 -8.35
C HIS A 28 6.20 1.12 -9.44
N ALA A 29 6.56 0.75 -10.67
CA ALA A 29 5.61 0.67 -11.77
C ALA A 29 4.48 -0.35 -11.52
N ALA A 30 4.80 -1.49 -10.92
CA ALA A 30 3.83 -2.50 -10.56
C ALA A 30 2.83 -1.98 -9.52
N VAL A 31 3.29 -1.29 -8.47
CA VAL A 31 2.40 -0.65 -7.46
C VAL A 31 1.46 0.35 -8.13
N ALA A 32 1.97 1.22 -9.01
CA ALA A 32 1.15 2.19 -9.71
C ALA A 32 0.05 1.54 -10.59
N VAL A 33 0.36 0.42 -11.24
CA VAL A 33 -0.64 -0.36 -12.00
C VAL A 33 -1.68 -0.97 -11.08
N TYR A 34 -1.26 -1.55 -9.94
CA TYR A 34 -2.19 -2.09 -8.95
C TYR A 34 -3.14 -1.03 -8.40
N ASP A 35 -2.63 0.16 -8.09
CA ASP A 35 -3.43 1.28 -7.59
C ASP A 35 -4.49 1.71 -8.61
N ARG A 36 -4.11 1.82 -9.89
CA ARG A 36 -5.06 2.14 -10.96
C ARG A 36 -6.16 1.10 -11.12
N LEU A 37 -5.80 -0.18 -11.04
CA LEU A 37 -6.77 -1.27 -11.09
C LEU A 37 -7.67 -1.32 -9.85
N ALA A 38 -7.11 -1.03 -8.67
CA ALA A 38 -7.88 -0.91 -7.44
C ALA A 38 -8.91 0.21 -7.55
N LEU A 39 -8.50 1.42 -7.96
CA LEU A 39 -9.39 2.57 -8.14
C LEU A 39 -10.50 2.30 -9.16
N ALA A 40 -10.20 1.63 -10.27
CA ALA A 40 -11.19 1.31 -11.30
C ALA A 40 -12.26 0.30 -10.83
N ARG A 41 -11.98 -0.48 -9.80
CA ARG A 41 -12.85 -1.56 -9.28
C ARG A 41 -13.51 -1.22 -7.95
N THR A 42 -13.06 -0.17 -7.28
CA THR A 42 -13.49 0.15 -5.92
C THR A 42 -14.68 1.08 -5.95
N ARG A 43 -15.73 0.66 -5.25
CA ARG A 43 -16.82 1.54 -4.85
C ARG A 43 -16.42 2.32 -3.61
N THR A 44 -17.02 3.48 -3.40
CA THR A 44 -16.92 4.23 -2.16
C THR A 44 -17.28 3.35 -0.97
N VAL A 45 -16.49 3.45 0.09
CA VAL A 45 -16.69 2.71 1.35
C VAL A 45 -16.90 3.70 2.51
N SER A 46 -17.52 3.25 3.57
CA SER A 46 -17.64 4.04 4.81
C SER A 46 -16.31 4.02 5.61
N SER A 47 -16.16 4.94 6.53
CA SER A 47 -14.92 5.07 7.30
C SER A 47 -14.61 3.85 8.18
N ASP A 48 -15.63 3.16 8.66
CA ASP A 48 -15.52 1.91 9.45
C ASP A 48 -15.13 0.69 8.58
N GLU A 49 -15.36 0.76 7.26
CA GLU A 49 -15.01 -0.26 6.29
C GLU A 49 -13.63 -0.05 5.64
N LEU A 50 -13.02 1.12 5.86
CA LEU A 50 -11.68 1.46 5.38
C LEU A 50 -10.64 1.15 6.47
N LEU A 51 -9.52 0.57 6.08
CA LEU A 51 -8.40 0.28 6.96
C LEU A 51 -7.12 0.95 6.44
N ILE A 52 -6.39 1.62 7.32
CA ILE A 52 -5.04 2.12 7.05
C ILE A 52 -4.02 1.17 7.69
N LEU A 53 -3.06 0.69 6.89
CA LEU A 53 -1.94 -0.13 7.36
C LEU A 53 -0.63 0.64 7.20
N ILE A 54 0.10 0.81 8.29
CA ILE A 54 1.35 1.56 8.36
C ILE A 54 2.49 0.69 8.91
N PRO A 55 3.71 0.83 8.37
CA PRO A 55 4.87 0.13 8.89
C PRO A 55 5.41 0.83 10.14
N ARG A 56 6.20 0.11 10.92
CA ARG A 56 6.84 0.64 12.15
C ARG A 56 8.01 1.60 11.86
N CYS A 57 8.57 1.55 10.66
CA CYS A 57 9.79 2.28 10.30
C CYS A 57 9.54 3.72 9.81
N LEU A 58 8.31 4.22 9.82
CA LEU A 58 8.04 5.63 9.53
C LEU A 58 8.72 6.54 10.55
N SER A 59 9.16 7.70 10.08
CA SER A 59 9.57 8.79 10.95
C SER A 59 8.41 9.22 11.85
N ARG A 60 8.75 9.82 12.99
CA ARG A 60 7.72 10.30 13.93
C ARG A 60 6.75 11.27 13.26
N THR A 61 7.28 12.22 12.49
CA THR A 61 6.48 13.21 11.76
C THR A 61 5.52 12.54 10.76
N ALA A 62 6.01 11.57 9.98
CA ALA A 62 5.18 10.85 9.02
C ALA A 62 4.09 10.03 9.72
N LEU A 63 4.44 9.35 10.82
CA LEU A 63 3.49 8.59 11.63
C LEU A 63 2.39 9.48 12.20
N ASP A 64 2.76 10.60 12.82
CA ASP A 64 1.83 11.56 13.40
C ASP A 64 0.89 12.13 12.32
N GLY A 65 1.41 12.43 11.12
CA GLY A 65 0.62 12.87 9.97
C GLY A 65 -0.42 11.84 9.53
N VAL A 66 -0.05 10.56 9.41
CA VAL A 66 -0.99 9.49 9.06
C VAL A 66 -2.05 9.29 10.14
N LEU A 67 -1.67 9.32 11.41
CA LEU A 67 -2.62 9.18 12.52
C LEU A 67 -3.58 10.37 12.60
N ASP A 68 -3.14 11.56 12.22
CA ASP A 68 -3.99 12.73 12.12
C ASP A 68 -5.04 12.59 11.01
N ILE A 69 -4.63 12.14 9.82
CA ILE A 69 -5.54 11.81 8.71
C ILE A 69 -6.56 10.76 9.17
N ALA A 70 -6.11 9.69 9.81
CA ALA A 70 -6.97 8.63 10.31
C ALA A 70 -8.05 9.19 11.27
N ARG A 71 -7.65 10.04 12.22
CA ARG A 71 -8.57 10.70 13.17
C ARG A 71 -9.55 11.63 12.46
N ARG A 72 -9.08 12.51 11.58
CA ARG A 72 -9.94 13.46 10.86
C ARG A 72 -11.00 12.79 10.01
N HIS A 73 -10.67 11.64 9.43
CA HIS A 73 -11.60 10.89 8.58
C HIS A 73 -12.34 9.75 9.30
N GLY A 74 -12.07 9.51 10.59
CA GLY A 74 -12.70 8.45 11.37
C GLY A 74 -12.33 7.04 10.89
N VAL A 75 -11.13 6.87 10.30
CA VAL A 75 -10.64 5.61 9.74
C VAL A 75 -9.72 4.90 10.72
N ALA A 76 -9.86 3.59 10.85
CA ALA A 76 -8.97 2.79 11.68
C ALA A 76 -7.57 2.67 11.07
N ALA A 77 -6.52 2.97 11.85
CA ALA A 77 -5.13 2.81 11.45
C ALA A 77 -4.42 1.78 12.34
N PHE A 78 -3.62 0.90 11.71
CA PHE A 78 -2.86 -0.15 12.40
C PHE A 78 -1.40 -0.14 12.00
N VAL A 79 -0.52 -0.19 13.00
CA VAL A 79 0.92 -0.37 12.78
C VAL A 79 1.21 -1.86 12.61
N ALA A 80 1.57 -2.26 11.40
CA ALA A 80 1.95 -3.63 11.06
C ALA A 80 3.48 -3.78 11.14
N THR A 81 3.96 -4.55 12.09
CA THR A 81 5.41 -4.78 12.29
C THR A 81 6.00 -5.79 11.31
N ARG A 82 5.17 -6.58 10.65
CA ARG A 82 5.53 -7.59 9.61
C ARG A 82 4.31 -7.88 8.75
N GLY A 83 4.53 -8.36 7.51
CA GLY A 83 3.45 -8.72 6.59
C GLY A 83 2.45 -9.74 7.15
N GLN A 84 2.87 -10.63 8.05
CA GLN A 84 1.97 -11.57 8.73
C GLN A 84 0.93 -10.87 9.60
N LEU A 85 1.33 -9.79 10.31
CA LEU A 85 0.40 -9.02 11.13
C LEU A 85 -0.61 -8.26 10.26
N ALA A 86 -0.16 -7.64 9.17
CA ALA A 86 -1.04 -6.98 8.22
C ALA A 86 -2.10 -7.95 7.67
N ARG A 87 -1.71 -9.15 7.26
CA ARG A 87 -2.63 -10.21 6.80
C ARG A 87 -3.62 -10.66 7.88
N ARG A 88 -3.15 -10.75 9.12
CA ARG A 88 -4.02 -11.11 10.25
C ARG A 88 -5.07 -10.04 10.50
N VAL A 89 -4.66 -8.76 10.55
CA VAL A 89 -5.58 -7.62 10.76
C VAL A 89 -6.62 -7.55 9.63
N ILE A 90 -6.23 -7.70 8.37
CA ILE A 90 -7.16 -7.74 7.23
C ILE A 90 -8.16 -8.89 7.38
N ARG A 91 -7.71 -10.06 7.81
CA ARG A 91 -8.56 -11.25 7.97
C ARG A 91 -9.57 -11.12 9.12
N GLU A 92 -9.13 -10.52 10.24
CA GLU A 92 -9.95 -10.30 11.43
C GLU A 92 -10.96 -9.15 11.25
N ARG A 93 -10.51 -8.05 10.67
CA ARG A 93 -11.31 -6.84 10.48
C ARG A 93 -12.22 -6.88 9.25
N ARG A 94 -11.86 -7.67 8.25
CA ARG A 94 -12.57 -7.80 6.97
C ARG A 94 -12.93 -6.45 6.32
N PRO A 95 -11.97 -5.52 6.19
CA PRO A 95 -12.25 -4.23 5.59
C PRO A 95 -12.70 -4.40 4.14
N LYS A 96 -13.49 -3.47 3.62
CA LYS A 96 -13.87 -3.42 2.21
C LYS A 96 -12.83 -2.73 1.33
N ALA A 97 -11.97 -1.89 1.94
CA ALA A 97 -10.84 -1.26 1.26
C ALA A 97 -9.67 -1.06 2.23
N VAL A 98 -8.46 -0.99 1.69
CA VAL A 98 -7.22 -0.77 2.46
C VAL A 98 -6.38 0.30 1.80
N VAL A 99 -5.87 1.25 2.58
CA VAL A 99 -4.73 2.10 2.21
C VAL A 99 -3.51 1.56 2.95
N ALA A 100 -2.50 1.09 2.21
CA ALA A 100 -1.31 0.49 2.78
C ALA A 100 -0.07 1.34 2.52
N VAL A 101 0.75 1.54 3.54
CA VAL A 101 2.06 2.18 3.44
C VAL A 101 3.14 1.12 3.64
N ALA A 102 4.09 1.02 2.72
CA ALA A 102 5.22 0.09 2.81
C ALA A 102 6.37 0.51 1.89
N CYS A 103 7.56 -0.11 2.03
CA CYS A 103 8.56 -0.05 0.98
C CYS A 103 8.12 -0.89 -0.24
N GLU A 104 8.69 -0.64 -1.43
CA GLU A 104 8.28 -1.30 -2.67
C GLU A 104 8.25 -2.82 -2.53
N ARG A 105 9.30 -3.41 -2.00
CA ARG A 105 9.43 -4.86 -1.81
C ARG A 105 8.30 -5.45 -0.96
N ASP A 106 8.02 -4.83 0.18
CA ASP A 106 6.98 -5.31 1.10
C ASP A 106 5.58 -5.04 0.53
N MET A 107 5.42 -3.94 -0.23
CA MET A 107 4.19 -3.60 -0.91
C MET A 107 3.82 -4.66 -1.96
N ILE A 108 4.74 -5.02 -2.86
CA ILE A 108 4.50 -6.06 -3.88
C ILE A 108 4.13 -7.39 -3.22
N THR A 109 4.86 -7.79 -2.18
CA THR A 109 4.56 -9.01 -1.43
C THR A 109 3.16 -8.95 -0.80
N GLY A 110 2.82 -7.82 -0.16
CA GLY A 110 1.51 -7.62 0.46
C GLY A 110 0.37 -7.61 -0.56
N LEU A 111 0.53 -6.91 -1.68
CA LEU A 111 -0.45 -6.87 -2.76
C LEU A 111 -0.70 -8.26 -3.35
N HIS A 112 0.36 -9.05 -3.53
CA HIS A 112 0.24 -10.44 -3.97
C HIS A 112 -0.64 -11.27 -3.02
N ASP A 113 -0.41 -11.14 -1.72
CA ASP A 113 -1.09 -11.94 -0.70
C ASP A 113 -2.59 -11.63 -0.57
N VAL A 114 -2.98 -10.37 -0.83
CA VAL A 114 -4.39 -9.93 -0.72
C VAL A 114 -5.07 -9.75 -2.08
N ALA A 115 -4.36 -10.01 -3.17
CA ALA A 115 -4.85 -9.80 -4.52
C ALA A 115 -6.24 -10.42 -4.75
N GLY A 116 -7.22 -9.55 -5.03
CA GLY A 116 -8.60 -9.90 -5.31
C GLY A 116 -9.46 -10.31 -4.12
N ARG A 117 -8.97 -10.17 -2.90
CA ARG A 117 -9.78 -10.31 -1.68
C ARG A 117 -10.30 -8.97 -1.21
N VAL A 118 -9.43 -7.97 -1.21
CA VAL A 118 -9.74 -6.59 -0.84
C VAL A 118 -8.99 -5.64 -1.77
N PRO A 119 -9.60 -4.54 -2.23
CA PRO A 119 -8.90 -3.51 -2.98
C PRO A 119 -7.93 -2.77 -2.06
N VAL A 120 -6.69 -2.59 -2.53
CA VAL A 120 -5.62 -1.91 -1.80
C VAL A 120 -5.07 -0.77 -2.64
N LEU A 121 -4.97 0.42 -2.08
CA LEU A 121 -4.13 1.50 -2.59
C LEU A 121 -2.81 1.48 -1.82
N GLY A 122 -1.72 1.34 -2.55
CA GLY A 122 -0.37 1.21 -2.01
C GLY A 122 0.42 2.51 -2.12
N LEU A 123 0.81 3.09 -1.01
CA LEU A 123 1.71 4.24 -0.97
C LEU A 123 3.10 3.82 -0.56
N THR A 124 4.05 3.95 -1.48
CA THR A 124 5.45 3.61 -1.22
C THR A 124 6.16 4.71 -0.43
N MET A 125 7.03 4.29 0.49
CA MET A 125 7.80 5.18 1.35
C MET A 125 9.10 5.61 0.66
N GLN A 126 9.58 6.78 1.02
CA GLN A 126 10.95 7.20 0.77
C GLN A 126 11.86 6.77 1.92
N LEU A 127 13.06 6.32 1.61
CA LEU A 127 14.03 5.78 2.57
C LEU A 127 15.30 6.65 2.66
N PRO A 128 15.21 7.92 3.09
CA PRO A 128 16.34 8.85 3.08
C PRO A 128 17.50 8.41 3.97
N ASN A 129 17.19 7.63 5.02
CA ASN A 129 18.18 7.17 6.00
C ASN A 129 18.49 5.66 5.86
N GLY A 130 18.15 5.08 4.67
CA GLY A 130 18.30 3.65 4.41
C GLY A 130 17.10 2.80 4.86
N PRO A 131 17.16 1.49 4.66
CA PRO A 131 16.06 0.59 4.94
C PRO A 131 15.65 0.58 6.43
N CYS A 132 14.35 0.54 6.67
CA CYS A 132 13.76 0.38 8.01
C CYS A 132 14.11 1.46 9.04
N LYS A 133 14.50 2.66 8.60
CA LYS A 133 14.90 3.75 9.50
C LYS A 133 14.31 5.08 9.04
N ASP A 134 13.48 5.68 9.90
CA ASP A 134 12.92 7.03 9.74
C ASP A 134 12.42 7.32 8.32
N ALA A 135 11.63 6.41 7.77
CA ALA A 135 11.09 6.52 6.43
C ALA A 135 10.16 7.74 6.31
N ALA A 136 10.24 8.43 5.18
CA ALA A 136 9.38 9.55 4.86
C ALA A 136 8.17 9.10 4.01
N LEU A 137 7.10 9.88 4.08
CA LEU A 137 5.86 9.61 3.39
C LEU A 137 5.28 10.89 2.81
N ASP A 138 4.70 10.82 1.63
CA ASP A 138 3.88 11.86 1.05
C ASP A 138 2.50 11.87 1.74
N ILE A 139 2.34 12.79 2.70
CA ILE A 139 1.14 12.91 3.54
C ILE A 139 -0.06 13.41 2.72
N GLU A 140 0.17 14.29 1.73
CA GLU A 140 -0.91 14.78 0.87
C GLU A 140 -1.50 13.66 0.02
N LYS A 141 -0.64 12.86 -0.58
CA LYS A 141 -1.04 11.68 -1.36
C LYS A 141 -1.71 10.62 -0.49
N MET A 142 -1.26 10.46 0.75
CA MET A 142 -1.91 9.57 1.73
C MET A 142 -3.35 10.01 1.98
N GLU A 143 -3.59 11.30 2.21
CA GLU A 143 -4.93 11.83 2.42
C GLU A 143 -5.80 11.74 1.15
N GLU A 144 -5.21 11.98 -0.02
CA GLU A 144 -5.89 11.78 -1.32
C GLU A 144 -6.42 10.34 -1.47
N PHE A 145 -5.62 9.33 -1.12
CA PHE A 145 -6.05 7.93 -1.19
C PHE A 145 -7.19 7.62 -0.22
N VAL A 146 -7.14 8.16 0.99
CA VAL A 146 -8.23 8.02 1.96
C VAL A 146 -9.50 8.69 1.43
N LYS A 147 -9.41 9.93 0.92
CA LYS A 147 -10.55 10.65 0.32
C LYS A 147 -11.15 9.91 -0.86
N LYS A 148 -10.35 9.36 -1.74
CA LYS A 148 -10.83 8.56 -2.89
C LYS A 148 -11.69 7.39 -2.46
N TYR A 149 -11.28 6.65 -1.43
CA TYR A 149 -12.08 5.55 -0.92
C TYR A 149 -13.35 6.02 -0.21
N LEU A 150 -13.32 7.17 0.46
CA LEU A 150 -14.48 7.74 1.14
C LEU A 150 -15.43 8.53 0.22
N GLY A 151 -15.07 8.72 -1.06
CA GLY A 151 -15.88 9.49 -2.01
C GLY A 151 -15.91 10.99 -1.72
N LYS A 152 -14.82 11.54 -1.21
CA LYS A 152 -14.67 12.94 -0.81
C LYS A 152 -13.69 13.68 -1.72
#